data_c104a3163b7e0793348d39dd0e619282
#
_entry.id   c104a3163b7e0793348d39dd0e619282
#
_cell.length_a   1.000
_cell.length_b   1.000
_cell.length_c   1.000
_cell.angle_alpha   90.00
_cell.angle_beta   90.00
_cell.angle_gamma   90.00
#
_symmetry.space_group_name_H-M   'P 1'
#
loop_
_entity.id
_entity.type
_entity.pdbx_description
1 polymer ?
#
loop_
_entity_poly.entity_id
_entity_poly.type
_entity_poly.pdbx_seq_one_letter_code
_entity_poly.pdbx_strand_id
1 'polypeptide(L)'
;YQHDQYFYDLCDQYGMVVWAEIPYISEHLPNGRANTISQMKELICQNYNHPCIVCWGVSNEITISTKDKADMLDNHRELNDLCHKMDPTRLTTLACYAMCGPFNPVAHITDLVSWNLYLGWYVPGLFLNDLWMDFFHLVYPGRPLGFSEYGAEGMPNLHSAKPRRGDHTEEYQAVYHEYMLRCFDRHKWMWATHVWNMFDFAADARDQGGEPGMNHKGLVTFDRKTKKDSFYLYKAWWSEENFVHICSKRFTDRTESEIEVKVYSNQKSVALYVNGEKVGEQTGEHVFSFRVPLTGEIEVRAVAGDCTDTASFRHVDTPNPSYKLVKTKSKSANWV
;
A
#
# COMPACT_ATOMS: atom_id res chain seq x y z
N TYR A 1 8.54 9.26 -9.20
CA TYR A 1 9.39 9.97 -10.16
C TYR A 1 10.20 11.02 -9.42
N GLN A 2 11.05 11.80 -10.13
CA GLN A 2 11.95 12.70 -9.43
C GLN A 2 11.20 13.74 -8.59
N HIS A 3 11.63 13.88 -7.33
CA HIS A 3 11.14 14.87 -6.38
C HIS A 3 12.05 16.13 -6.37
N ASP A 4 11.62 17.13 -5.64
CA ASP A 4 12.45 18.27 -5.27
C ASP A 4 13.69 17.82 -4.49
N GLN A 5 14.83 18.52 -4.64
CA GLN A 5 16.08 18.14 -3.96
C GLN A 5 15.93 18.12 -2.44
N TYR A 6 15.13 19.00 -1.89
CA TYR A 6 14.84 19.04 -0.45
C TYR A 6 14.22 17.75 0.07
N PHE A 7 13.44 17.02 -0.76
CA PHE A 7 12.92 15.70 -0.40
C PHE A 7 14.06 14.69 -0.15
N TYR A 8 15.04 14.65 -1.03
CA TYR A 8 16.20 13.74 -0.87
C TYR A 8 17.06 14.14 0.33
N ASP A 9 17.26 15.44 0.56
CA ASP A 9 17.95 15.94 1.76
C ASP A 9 17.27 15.48 3.06
N LEU A 10 15.94 15.54 3.11
CA LEU A 10 15.17 15.04 4.24
C LEU A 10 15.27 13.51 4.39
N CYS A 11 15.22 12.78 3.28
CA CYS A 11 15.38 11.33 3.31
C CYS A 11 16.76 10.94 3.84
N ASP A 12 17.82 11.64 3.46
CA ASP A 12 19.17 11.45 4.00
C ASP A 12 19.22 11.72 5.50
N GLN A 13 18.62 12.82 5.96
CA GLN A 13 18.60 13.21 7.38
C GLN A 13 17.82 12.23 8.26
N TYR A 14 16.69 11.72 7.77
CA TYR A 14 15.82 10.81 8.51
C TYR A 14 16.14 9.32 8.29
N GLY A 15 17.15 9.00 7.47
CA GLY A 15 17.51 7.61 7.17
C GLY A 15 16.44 6.86 6.35
N MET A 16 15.64 7.57 5.55
CA MET A 16 14.64 6.96 4.70
C MET A 16 15.27 6.40 3.44
N VAL A 17 14.91 5.18 3.09
CA VAL A 17 15.42 4.49 1.89
C VAL A 17 14.60 4.87 0.67
N VAL A 18 15.25 5.27 -0.41
CA VAL A 18 14.61 5.75 -1.64
C VAL A 18 14.95 4.85 -2.83
N TRP A 19 13.93 4.43 -3.54
CA TRP A 19 13.99 3.94 -4.92
C TRP A 19 13.74 5.13 -5.84
N ALA A 20 14.76 5.58 -6.58
CA ALA A 20 14.65 6.70 -7.52
C ALA A 20 14.42 6.20 -8.93
N GLU A 21 13.37 6.67 -9.61
CA GLU A 21 12.89 6.14 -10.88
C GLU A 21 12.60 7.24 -11.89
N ILE A 22 12.87 6.96 -13.17
CA ILE A 22 12.45 7.83 -14.28
C ILE A 22 10.98 7.60 -14.65
N PRO A 23 10.25 8.62 -15.17
CA PRO A 23 8.84 8.49 -15.56
C PRO A 23 8.66 7.77 -16.92
N TYR A 24 9.20 6.55 -17.03
CA TYR A 24 9.03 5.66 -18.16
C TYR A 24 7.98 4.61 -17.82
N ILE A 25 6.72 4.88 -18.21
CA ILE A 25 5.54 4.19 -17.71
C ILE A 25 4.60 3.74 -18.83
N SER A 26 3.94 2.61 -18.64
CA SER A 26 2.81 2.03 -19.37
C SER A 26 3.07 1.68 -20.82
N GLU A 27 3.72 2.52 -21.62
CA GLU A 27 3.96 2.30 -23.04
C GLU A 27 5.39 2.71 -23.45
N HIS A 28 6.06 1.81 -24.14
CA HIS A 28 7.31 2.15 -24.81
C HIS A 28 7.02 2.80 -26.18
N LEU A 29 7.60 3.99 -26.36
CA LEU A 29 7.57 4.72 -27.62
C LEU A 29 8.98 4.72 -28.21
N PRO A 30 9.22 4.11 -29.38
CA PRO A 30 10.57 4.05 -29.99
C PRO A 30 11.20 5.43 -30.21
N ASN A 31 10.39 6.45 -30.56
CA ASN A 31 10.86 7.82 -30.68
C ASN A 31 11.12 8.52 -29.33
N GLY A 32 10.71 7.93 -28.21
CA GLY A 32 10.97 8.41 -26.84
C GLY A 32 12.25 7.86 -26.21
N ARG A 33 12.93 6.91 -26.85
CA ARG A 33 14.09 6.20 -26.30
C ARG A 33 15.23 7.15 -25.88
N ALA A 34 15.58 8.11 -26.73
CA ALA A 34 16.61 9.10 -26.42
C ALA A 34 16.25 9.94 -25.18
N ASN A 35 14.95 10.20 -24.97
CA ASN A 35 14.46 10.92 -23.80
C ASN A 35 14.62 10.09 -22.52
N THR A 36 14.29 8.79 -22.54
CA THR A 36 14.49 7.94 -21.35
C THR A 36 15.95 7.86 -20.92
N ILE A 37 16.87 7.78 -21.89
CA ILE A 37 18.32 7.80 -21.65
C ILE A 37 18.77 9.14 -21.05
N SER A 38 18.27 10.27 -21.57
CA SER A 38 18.57 11.61 -21.04
C SER A 38 18.08 11.75 -19.60
N GLN A 39 16.84 11.37 -19.34
CA GLN A 39 16.24 11.44 -18.00
C GLN A 39 17.00 10.58 -16.98
N MET A 40 17.43 9.39 -17.36
CA MET A 40 18.21 8.53 -16.46
C MET A 40 19.58 9.17 -16.14
N LYS A 41 20.25 9.75 -17.14
CA LYS A 41 21.52 10.47 -16.92
C LYS A 41 21.33 11.64 -15.96
N GLU A 42 20.28 12.43 -16.17
CA GLU A 42 19.96 13.58 -15.31
C GLU A 42 19.64 13.14 -13.88
N LEU A 43 18.80 12.11 -13.72
CA LEU A 43 18.44 11.56 -12.42
C LEU A 43 19.67 11.12 -11.63
N ILE A 44 20.56 10.36 -12.26
CA ILE A 44 21.79 9.87 -11.62
C ILE A 44 22.72 11.03 -11.29
N CYS A 45 23.01 11.92 -12.27
CA CYS A 45 23.93 13.05 -12.06
C CYS A 45 23.49 13.98 -10.94
N GLN A 46 22.18 14.27 -10.86
CA GLN A 46 21.65 15.18 -9.86
C GLN A 46 21.61 14.57 -8.45
N ASN A 47 21.43 13.25 -8.35
CA ASN A 47 21.14 12.60 -7.08
C ASN A 47 22.23 11.60 -6.64
N TYR A 48 23.36 11.54 -7.34
CA TYR A 48 24.44 10.57 -7.08
C TYR A 48 24.93 10.58 -5.64
N ASN A 49 25.01 11.75 -5.02
CA ASN A 49 25.54 11.94 -3.68
C ASN A 49 24.51 11.77 -2.55
N HIS A 50 23.25 11.40 -2.85
CA HIS A 50 22.25 11.12 -1.83
C HIS A 50 22.36 9.66 -1.35
N PRO A 51 22.82 9.42 -0.10
CA PRO A 51 22.95 8.07 0.44
C PRO A 51 21.62 7.37 0.67
N CYS A 52 20.50 8.11 0.76
CA CYS A 52 19.15 7.54 0.86
C CYS A 52 18.78 6.71 -0.36
N ILE A 53 19.30 7.03 -1.55
CA ILE A 53 18.97 6.29 -2.78
C ILE A 53 19.75 4.98 -2.79
N VAL A 54 19.02 3.86 -2.85
CA VAL A 54 19.61 2.51 -2.84
C VAL A 54 19.53 1.80 -4.18
N CYS A 55 18.62 2.20 -5.05
CA CYS A 55 18.50 1.65 -6.40
C CYS A 55 17.92 2.66 -7.40
N TRP A 56 18.25 2.41 -8.68
CA TRP A 56 17.74 3.16 -9.83
C TRP A 56 16.61 2.38 -10.50
N GLY A 57 15.41 2.98 -10.57
CA GLY A 57 14.26 2.42 -11.25
C GLY A 57 14.25 2.76 -12.73
N VAL A 58 14.16 1.75 -13.59
CA VAL A 58 14.23 1.96 -15.04
C VAL A 58 12.87 2.10 -15.70
N SER A 59 11.80 1.56 -15.13
CA SER A 59 10.43 1.71 -15.66
C SER A 59 9.35 1.26 -14.68
N ASN A 60 8.12 1.70 -14.96
CA ASN A 60 6.91 1.25 -14.30
C ASN A 60 5.87 0.72 -15.30
N GLU A 61 5.40 -0.53 -15.10
CA GLU A 61 4.29 -1.18 -15.84
C GLU A 61 4.38 -1.09 -17.37
N ILE A 62 5.56 -1.01 -17.92
CA ILE A 62 5.84 -0.67 -19.32
C ILE A 62 5.20 -1.63 -20.34
N THR A 63 4.76 -2.80 -19.89
CA THR A 63 4.17 -3.81 -20.78
C THR A 63 2.66 -3.64 -21.03
N ILE A 64 1.99 -2.68 -20.37
CA ILE A 64 0.53 -2.49 -20.49
C ILE A 64 0.12 -2.22 -21.93
N SER A 65 0.74 -1.23 -22.58
CA SER A 65 0.34 -0.77 -23.92
C SER A 65 1.43 -0.87 -24.97
N THR A 66 2.62 -1.36 -24.60
CA THR A 66 3.78 -1.45 -25.50
C THR A 66 3.51 -2.38 -26.70
N LYS A 67 3.70 -1.83 -27.90
CA LYS A 67 3.57 -2.54 -29.18
C LYS A 67 4.88 -3.15 -29.62
N ASP A 68 5.95 -2.36 -29.66
CA ASP A 68 7.30 -2.84 -30.01
C ASP A 68 8.04 -3.39 -28.78
N LYS A 69 7.81 -4.69 -28.53
CA LYS A 69 8.40 -5.38 -27.38
C LYS A 69 9.90 -5.58 -27.52
N ALA A 70 10.43 -5.70 -28.75
CA ALA A 70 11.85 -5.91 -29.00
C ALA A 70 12.62 -4.63 -28.65
N ASP A 71 12.22 -3.49 -29.19
CA ASP A 71 12.83 -2.20 -28.91
C ASP A 71 12.68 -1.81 -27.43
N MET A 72 11.54 -2.13 -26.79
CA MET A 72 11.35 -1.96 -25.35
C MET A 72 12.40 -2.74 -24.54
N LEU A 73 12.62 -4.01 -24.86
CA LEU A 73 13.62 -4.84 -24.14
C LEU A 73 15.03 -4.32 -24.35
N ASP A 74 15.36 -3.86 -25.56
CA ASP A 74 16.66 -3.26 -25.87
C ASP A 74 16.86 -1.94 -25.13
N ASN A 75 15.82 -1.10 -25.04
CA ASN A 75 15.87 0.12 -24.22
C ASN A 75 16.09 -0.18 -22.73
N HIS A 76 15.45 -1.22 -22.20
CA HIS A 76 15.68 -1.63 -20.80
C HIS A 76 17.11 -2.11 -20.55
N ARG A 77 17.70 -2.88 -21.46
CA ARG A 77 19.09 -3.29 -21.36
C ARG A 77 20.03 -2.08 -21.41
N GLU A 78 19.77 -1.15 -22.33
CA GLU A 78 20.55 0.09 -22.44
C GLU A 78 20.46 0.94 -21.18
N LEU A 79 19.27 1.08 -20.59
CA LEU A 79 19.07 1.82 -19.33
C LEU A 79 19.78 1.11 -18.16
N ASN A 80 19.68 -0.21 -18.07
CA ASN A 80 20.38 -1.00 -17.07
C ASN A 80 21.90 -0.83 -17.14
N ASP A 81 22.46 -0.99 -18.35
CA ASP A 81 23.90 -0.83 -18.60
C ASP A 81 24.36 0.61 -18.34
N LEU A 82 23.53 1.61 -18.69
CA LEU A 82 23.80 3.01 -18.41
C LEU A 82 23.88 3.27 -16.89
N CYS A 83 22.94 2.73 -16.10
CA CYS A 83 22.95 2.87 -14.65
C CYS A 83 24.27 2.32 -14.07
N HIS A 84 24.64 1.11 -14.41
CA HIS A 84 25.88 0.50 -13.92
C HIS A 84 27.14 1.22 -14.39
N LYS A 85 27.12 1.77 -15.60
CA LYS A 85 28.24 2.56 -16.12
C LYS A 85 28.43 3.89 -15.38
N MET A 86 27.33 4.55 -15.02
CA MET A 86 27.34 5.83 -14.32
C MET A 86 27.49 5.69 -12.81
N ASP A 87 26.89 4.64 -12.24
CA ASP A 87 26.92 4.32 -10.82
C ASP A 87 27.09 2.82 -10.58
N PRO A 88 28.32 2.33 -10.45
CA PRO A 88 28.58 0.91 -10.19
C PRO A 88 28.29 0.50 -8.73
N THR A 89 27.83 1.41 -7.88
CA THR A 89 27.61 1.16 -6.45
C THR A 89 26.18 0.82 -6.10
N ARG A 90 25.22 1.20 -6.95
CA ARG A 90 23.78 0.98 -6.71
C ARG A 90 23.21 -0.04 -7.69
N LEU A 91 22.22 -0.77 -7.21
CA LEU A 91 21.48 -1.76 -7.99
C LEU A 91 20.42 -1.10 -8.88
N THR A 92 19.96 -1.83 -9.87
CA THR A 92 18.86 -1.45 -10.74
C THR A 92 17.61 -2.26 -10.43
N THR A 93 16.43 -1.68 -10.67
CA THR A 93 15.13 -2.34 -10.50
C THR A 93 14.11 -1.82 -11.50
N LEU A 94 12.95 -2.48 -11.58
CA LEU A 94 11.78 -2.02 -12.29
C LEU A 94 10.50 -2.49 -11.59
N ALA A 95 9.40 -1.78 -11.82
CA ALA A 95 8.08 -2.17 -11.38
C ALA A 95 7.35 -2.91 -12.51
N CYS A 96 7.21 -4.22 -12.38
CA CYS A 96 6.53 -5.05 -13.36
C CYS A 96 5.00 -4.95 -13.22
N TYR A 97 4.30 -4.81 -14.34
CA TYR A 97 2.86 -4.99 -14.40
C TYR A 97 2.47 -6.43 -14.08
N ALA A 98 1.48 -6.62 -13.21
CA ALA A 98 1.06 -7.95 -12.76
C ALA A 98 0.78 -8.95 -13.91
N MET A 99 0.12 -8.46 -14.97
CA MET A 99 -0.30 -9.31 -16.09
C MET A 99 0.80 -9.61 -17.10
N CYS A 100 1.99 -9.04 -16.99
CA CYS A 100 3.10 -9.40 -17.86
C CYS A 100 3.62 -10.84 -17.60
N GLY A 101 3.36 -11.34 -16.40
CA GLY A 101 3.70 -12.70 -15.99
C GLY A 101 5.18 -12.89 -15.62
N PRO A 102 5.51 -13.89 -14.78
CA PRO A 102 6.84 -14.09 -14.21
C PRO A 102 7.90 -14.54 -15.25
N PHE A 103 7.47 -15.01 -16.41
CA PHE A 103 8.34 -15.45 -17.50
C PHE A 103 8.64 -14.36 -18.53
N ASN A 104 8.09 -13.15 -18.35
CA ASN A 104 8.37 -12.06 -19.29
C ASN A 104 9.84 -11.64 -19.21
N PRO A 105 10.55 -11.55 -20.35
CA PRO A 105 11.98 -11.18 -20.34
C PRO A 105 12.29 -9.86 -19.64
N VAL A 106 11.35 -8.89 -19.63
CA VAL A 106 11.57 -7.59 -18.96
C VAL A 106 11.85 -7.75 -17.47
N ALA A 107 11.20 -8.71 -16.80
CA ALA A 107 11.39 -9.00 -15.38
C ALA A 107 12.79 -9.53 -15.02
N HIS A 108 13.63 -9.82 -16.02
CA HIS A 108 14.93 -10.47 -15.84
C HIS A 108 16.11 -9.62 -16.34
N ILE A 109 15.91 -8.32 -16.58
CA ILE A 109 16.97 -7.42 -17.10
C ILE A 109 17.74 -6.76 -15.96
N THR A 110 17.02 -6.19 -14.97
CA THR A 110 17.62 -5.45 -13.85
C THR A 110 18.14 -6.39 -12.76
N ASP A 111 18.94 -5.88 -11.82
CA ASP A 111 19.47 -6.67 -10.70
C ASP A 111 18.36 -7.20 -9.78
N LEU A 112 17.41 -6.33 -9.44
CA LEU A 112 16.25 -6.62 -8.63
C LEU A 112 15.01 -6.62 -9.51
N VAL A 113 13.95 -7.33 -9.09
CA VAL A 113 12.64 -7.26 -9.73
C VAL A 113 11.56 -6.95 -8.70
N SER A 114 10.63 -6.10 -9.07
CA SER A 114 9.47 -5.80 -8.24
C SER A 114 8.19 -5.82 -9.05
N TRP A 115 7.08 -6.06 -8.36
CA TRP A 115 5.79 -6.26 -8.99
C TRP A 115 4.73 -5.36 -8.40
N ASN A 116 3.92 -4.75 -9.26
CA ASN A 116 2.69 -4.08 -8.90
C ASN A 116 1.59 -5.14 -8.82
N LEU A 117 1.32 -5.64 -7.61
CA LEU A 117 0.36 -6.74 -7.40
C LEU A 117 -0.76 -6.29 -6.47
N TYR A 118 -1.98 -6.40 -6.97
CA TYR A 118 -3.19 -6.00 -6.24
C TYR A 118 -4.16 -7.17 -6.09
N LEU A 119 -3.60 -8.37 -5.81
CA LEU A 119 -4.40 -9.57 -5.54
C LEU A 119 -5.14 -9.40 -4.22
N GLY A 120 -6.46 -9.58 -4.26
CA GLY A 120 -7.35 -9.23 -3.15
C GLY A 120 -8.04 -7.87 -3.34
N TRP A 121 -7.58 -7.03 -4.29
CA TRP A 121 -8.29 -5.81 -4.69
C TRP A 121 -8.83 -5.90 -6.12
N TYR A 122 -8.00 -5.87 -7.15
CA TYR A 122 -8.47 -6.03 -8.53
C TYR A 122 -8.84 -7.48 -8.87
N VAL A 123 -8.09 -8.43 -8.37
CA VAL A 123 -8.34 -9.87 -8.52
C VAL A 123 -8.77 -10.43 -7.17
N PRO A 124 -9.83 -11.26 -7.09
CA PRO A 124 -10.24 -11.87 -5.83
C PRO A 124 -9.22 -12.88 -5.30
N GLY A 125 -9.07 -12.91 -3.96
CA GLY A 125 -8.23 -13.89 -3.28
C GLY A 125 -6.92 -13.28 -2.74
N LEU A 126 -6.92 -12.86 -1.47
CA LEU A 126 -5.73 -12.37 -0.77
C LEU A 126 -4.63 -13.44 -0.71
N PHE A 127 -5.00 -14.72 -0.51
CA PHE A 127 -4.07 -15.86 -0.43
C PHE A 127 -3.26 -16.07 -1.72
N LEU A 128 -3.69 -15.53 -2.84
CA LEU A 128 -2.95 -15.59 -4.10
C LEU A 128 -1.60 -14.85 -4.02
N ASN A 129 -1.46 -13.89 -3.10
CA ASN A 129 -0.17 -13.22 -2.88
C ASN A 129 0.89 -14.20 -2.36
N ASP A 130 0.55 -15.05 -1.38
CA ASP A 130 1.45 -16.10 -0.89
C ASP A 130 1.84 -17.06 -2.01
N LEU A 131 0.84 -17.58 -2.73
CA LEU A 131 1.08 -18.54 -3.82
C LEU A 131 1.94 -17.94 -4.94
N TRP A 132 1.74 -16.66 -5.27
CA TRP A 132 2.50 -16.02 -6.33
C TRP A 132 3.97 -15.82 -5.90
N MET A 133 4.21 -15.38 -4.67
CA MET A 133 5.57 -15.21 -4.13
C MET A 133 6.30 -16.54 -4.04
N ASP A 134 5.67 -17.56 -3.47
CA ASP A 134 6.24 -18.91 -3.37
C ASP A 134 6.57 -19.49 -4.74
N PHE A 135 5.64 -19.34 -5.71
CA PHE A 135 5.85 -19.79 -7.08
C PHE A 135 7.05 -19.09 -7.73
N PHE A 136 7.10 -17.75 -7.66
CA PHE A 136 8.20 -16.98 -8.26
C PHE A 136 9.55 -17.37 -7.64
N HIS A 137 9.62 -17.44 -6.32
CA HIS A 137 10.82 -17.82 -5.59
C HIS A 137 11.26 -19.26 -5.87
N LEU A 138 10.31 -20.18 -6.03
CA LEU A 138 10.60 -21.56 -6.40
C LEU A 138 11.22 -21.66 -7.81
N VAL A 139 10.67 -20.90 -8.76
CA VAL A 139 11.13 -20.96 -10.17
C VAL A 139 12.43 -20.15 -10.36
N TYR A 140 12.59 -19.07 -9.62
CA TYR A 140 13.73 -18.15 -9.72
C TYR A 140 14.38 -17.88 -8.35
N PRO A 141 14.95 -18.91 -7.67
CA PRO A 141 15.44 -18.75 -6.30
C PRO A 141 16.59 -17.75 -6.13
N GLY A 142 17.33 -17.49 -7.18
CA GLY A 142 18.42 -16.49 -7.21
C GLY A 142 17.98 -15.08 -7.61
N ARG A 143 16.69 -14.87 -7.89
CA ARG A 143 16.16 -13.57 -8.33
C ARG A 143 15.53 -12.82 -7.17
N PRO A 144 16.12 -11.68 -6.69
CA PRO A 144 15.52 -10.91 -5.61
C PRO A 144 14.18 -10.34 -6.03
N LEU A 145 13.14 -10.72 -5.32
CA LEU A 145 11.75 -10.31 -5.54
C LEU A 145 11.33 -9.23 -4.56
N GLY A 146 10.61 -8.20 -5.02
CA GLY A 146 9.95 -7.20 -4.21
C GLY A 146 8.53 -6.90 -4.68
N PHE A 147 7.79 -6.21 -3.83
CA PHE A 147 6.53 -5.55 -4.20
C PHE A 147 6.78 -4.06 -4.36
N SER A 148 6.63 -3.56 -5.58
CA SER A 148 6.71 -2.12 -5.88
C SER A 148 5.39 -1.42 -5.57
N GLU A 149 4.26 -2.13 -5.71
CA GLU A 149 2.97 -1.62 -5.31
C GLU A 149 2.04 -2.74 -4.83
N TYR A 150 1.30 -2.47 -3.76
CA TYR A 150 0.15 -3.22 -3.29
C TYR A 150 -0.76 -2.30 -2.50
N GLY A 151 -2.07 -2.54 -2.50
CA GLY A 151 -3.01 -1.69 -1.77
C GLY A 151 -4.47 -1.96 -2.13
N ALA A 152 -5.35 -1.46 -1.31
CA ALA A 152 -6.79 -1.43 -1.52
C ALA A 152 -7.34 -0.04 -1.24
N GLU A 153 -8.41 0.35 -1.92
CA GLU A 153 -9.05 1.63 -1.62
C GLU A 153 -9.85 1.56 -0.33
N GLY A 154 -9.80 2.65 0.44
CA GLY A 154 -10.61 2.84 1.63
C GLY A 154 -10.98 4.30 1.79
N MET A 155 -12.27 4.57 1.86
CA MET A 155 -12.82 5.90 2.10
C MET A 155 -13.26 6.01 3.57
N PRO A 156 -12.79 7.03 4.33
CA PRO A 156 -13.07 7.13 5.77
C PRO A 156 -14.54 7.30 6.15
N ASN A 157 -15.39 7.58 5.20
CA ASN A 157 -16.83 7.72 5.38
C ASN A 157 -17.63 6.47 4.97
N LEU A 158 -16.98 5.45 4.40
CA LEU A 158 -17.64 4.22 3.99
C LEU A 158 -17.29 3.09 4.96
N HIS A 159 -18.32 2.39 5.43
CA HIS A 159 -18.20 1.41 6.48
C HIS A 159 -19.04 0.16 6.27
N SER A 160 -18.54 -0.98 6.75
CA SER A 160 -19.26 -2.25 6.73
C SER A 160 -18.83 -3.17 7.87
N ALA A 161 -19.78 -3.76 8.58
CA ALA A 161 -19.51 -4.84 9.53
C ALA A 161 -19.08 -6.15 8.85
N LYS A 162 -19.31 -6.26 7.54
CA LYS A 162 -18.89 -7.39 6.69
C LYS A 162 -18.18 -6.86 5.46
N PRO A 163 -16.98 -6.33 5.60
CA PRO A 163 -16.25 -5.69 4.51
C PRO A 163 -15.95 -6.69 3.39
N ARG A 164 -16.04 -6.22 2.16
CA ARG A 164 -15.85 -7.04 0.96
C ARG A 164 -15.01 -6.31 -0.06
N ARG A 165 -14.25 -7.06 -0.82
CA ARG A 165 -13.50 -6.54 -1.96
C ARG A 165 -14.35 -5.63 -2.85
N GLY A 166 -13.87 -4.41 -3.09
CA GLY A 166 -14.52 -3.43 -3.97
C GLY A 166 -15.66 -2.64 -3.34
N ASP A 167 -15.86 -2.71 -2.02
CA ASP A 167 -16.83 -1.88 -1.29
C ASP A 167 -16.27 -0.52 -0.86
N HIS A 168 -14.97 -0.30 -1.04
CA HIS A 168 -14.23 0.91 -0.70
C HIS A 168 -14.32 1.32 0.78
N THR A 169 -14.73 0.38 1.67
CA THR A 169 -14.81 0.66 3.09
C THR A 169 -13.42 0.74 3.72
N GLU A 170 -13.31 1.55 4.76
CA GLU A 170 -12.08 1.63 5.54
C GLU A 170 -11.72 0.27 6.18
N GLU A 171 -12.73 -0.48 6.58
CA GLU A 171 -12.58 -1.83 7.15
C GLU A 171 -12.01 -2.82 6.13
N TYR A 172 -12.41 -2.74 4.84
CA TYR A 172 -11.81 -3.63 3.84
C TYR A 172 -10.34 -3.27 3.56
N GLN A 173 -10.02 -1.98 3.51
CA GLN A 173 -8.63 -1.54 3.39
C GLN A 173 -7.78 -2.11 4.54
N ALA A 174 -8.29 -2.05 5.78
CA ALA A 174 -7.63 -2.61 6.96
C ALA A 174 -7.42 -4.13 6.82
N VAL A 175 -8.44 -4.88 6.45
CA VAL A 175 -8.37 -6.35 6.21
C VAL A 175 -7.32 -6.69 5.15
N TYR A 176 -7.28 -5.94 4.05
CA TYR A 176 -6.29 -6.12 2.99
C TYR A 176 -4.87 -5.96 3.52
N HIS A 177 -4.59 -4.85 4.20
CA HIS A 177 -3.25 -4.54 4.69
C HIS A 177 -2.83 -5.45 5.86
N GLU A 178 -3.74 -5.86 6.75
CA GLU A 178 -3.47 -6.88 7.77
C GLU A 178 -2.99 -8.19 7.14
N TYR A 179 -3.65 -8.61 6.07
CA TYR A 179 -3.24 -9.81 5.35
C TYR A 179 -1.85 -9.65 4.74
N MET A 180 -1.60 -8.53 4.07
CA MET A 180 -0.34 -8.27 3.38
C MET A 180 0.85 -8.20 4.34
N LEU A 181 0.73 -7.52 5.46
CA LEU A 181 1.82 -7.45 6.44
C LEU A 181 2.16 -8.85 7.00
N ARG A 182 1.15 -9.65 7.37
CA ARG A 182 1.36 -11.04 7.78
C ARG A 182 1.94 -11.92 6.67
N CYS A 183 1.54 -11.66 5.44
CA CYS A 183 2.07 -12.33 4.26
C CYS A 183 3.57 -12.03 4.11
N PHE A 184 3.97 -10.78 4.22
CA PHE A 184 5.39 -10.37 4.16
C PHE A 184 6.22 -10.93 5.33
N ASP A 185 5.64 -11.03 6.53
CA ASP A 185 6.29 -11.67 7.67
C ASP A 185 6.63 -13.15 7.42
N ARG A 186 5.84 -13.83 6.60
CA ARG A 186 6.12 -15.20 6.15
C ARG A 186 7.18 -15.28 5.04
N HIS A 187 7.38 -14.19 4.27
CA HIS A 187 8.27 -14.13 3.10
C HIS A 187 9.45 -13.17 3.30
N LYS A 188 10.18 -13.30 4.41
CA LYS A 188 11.27 -12.40 4.82
C LYS A 188 12.46 -12.34 3.86
N TRP A 189 12.49 -13.17 2.84
CA TRP A 189 13.50 -13.18 1.77
C TRP A 189 13.24 -12.12 0.68
N MET A 190 12.11 -11.42 0.72
CA MET A 190 11.82 -10.32 -0.18
C MET A 190 12.74 -9.13 0.10
N TRP A 191 13.22 -8.47 -0.97
CA TRP A 191 14.13 -7.34 -0.82
C TRP A 191 13.41 -6.04 -0.41
N ALA A 192 12.14 -5.86 -0.82
CA ALA A 192 11.37 -4.67 -0.47
C ALA A 192 9.85 -4.87 -0.64
N THR A 193 9.08 -4.05 0.08
CA THR A 193 7.63 -3.95 -0.02
C THR A 193 7.22 -2.48 0.04
N HIS A 194 6.53 -1.99 -1.00
CA HIS A 194 6.09 -0.59 -1.08
C HIS A 194 4.57 -0.53 -1.16
N VAL A 195 3.96 0.09 -0.16
CA VAL A 195 2.50 0.29 -0.15
C VAL A 195 2.12 1.38 -1.16
N TRP A 196 1.07 1.13 -1.93
CA TRP A 196 0.43 2.13 -2.76
C TRP A 196 -0.90 2.55 -2.14
N ASN A 197 -1.00 3.72 -1.51
CA ASN A 197 -0.04 4.81 -1.45
C ASN A 197 -0.01 5.38 -0.03
N MET A 198 0.92 6.27 0.30
CA MET A 198 0.90 6.98 1.57
C MET A 198 -0.30 7.94 1.67
N PHE A 199 -0.64 8.62 0.57
CA PHE A 199 -1.72 9.60 0.51
C PHE A 199 -2.74 9.26 -0.56
N ASP A 200 -4.00 9.58 -0.33
CA ASP A 200 -4.97 9.72 -1.41
C ASP A 200 -4.50 10.83 -2.36
N PHE A 201 -4.76 10.66 -3.65
CA PHE A 201 -4.30 11.62 -4.65
C PHE A 201 -5.28 11.79 -5.79
N ALA A 202 -5.23 12.97 -6.42
CA ALA A 202 -6.01 13.23 -7.62
C ALA A 202 -5.47 12.44 -8.82
N ALA A 203 -6.36 11.84 -9.56
CA ALA A 203 -6.07 11.11 -10.79
C ALA A 203 -7.22 11.36 -11.77
N ASP A 204 -7.07 12.35 -12.64
CA ASP A 204 -8.12 12.91 -13.50
C ASP A 204 -8.96 11.86 -14.24
N ALA A 205 -8.29 10.92 -14.87
CA ALA A 205 -8.94 9.87 -15.64
C ALA A 205 -9.54 8.72 -14.79
N ARG A 206 -9.43 8.78 -13.46
CA ARG A 206 -9.82 7.67 -12.60
C ARG A 206 -11.30 7.71 -12.23
N ASP A 207 -12.00 6.62 -12.52
CA ASP A 207 -13.36 6.37 -12.08
C ASP A 207 -13.57 4.87 -11.82
N GLN A 208 -13.07 4.39 -10.69
CA GLN A 208 -13.09 2.96 -10.33
C GLN A 208 -14.14 2.64 -9.26
N GLY A 209 -15.20 3.45 -9.18
CA GLY A 209 -16.34 3.21 -8.32
C GLY A 209 -16.31 3.93 -6.96
N GLY A 210 -15.24 4.68 -6.69
CA GLY A 210 -15.19 5.64 -5.57
C GLY A 210 -15.61 7.04 -6.01
N GLU A 211 -14.90 8.04 -5.51
CA GLU A 211 -15.04 9.43 -5.95
C GLU A 211 -14.34 9.61 -7.30
N PRO A 212 -15.03 10.11 -8.36
CA PRO A 212 -14.41 10.35 -9.65
C PRO A 212 -13.21 11.30 -9.56
N GLY A 213 -12.15 10.99 -10.30
CA GLY A 213 -10.92 11.78 -10.30
C GLY A 213 -10.03 11.62 -9.06
N MET A 214 -10.34 10.62 -8.19
CA MET A 214 -9.59 10.37 -6.97
C MET A 214 -9.14 8.91 -6.85
N ASN A 215 -7.96 8.71 -6.29
CA ASN A 215 -7.46 7.42 -5.85
C ASN A 215 -7.44 7.38 -4.32
N HIS A 216 -8.20 6.47 -3.73
CA HIS A 216 -8.34 6.32 -2.28
C HIS A 216 -7.52 5.18 -1.67
N LYS A 217 -6.43 4.76 -2.34
CA LYS A 217 -5.49 3.76 -1.78
C LYS A 217 -4.55 4.35 -0.72
N GLY A 218 -4.59 5.66 -0.49
CA GLY A 218 -3.80 6.31 0.56
C GLY A 218 -4.09 5.75 1.94
N LEU A 219 -3.05 5.70 2.78
CA LEU A 219 -3.18 5.46 4.22
C LEU A 219 -3.67 6.73 4.95
N VAL A 220 -3.50 7.88 4.30
CA VAL A 220 -3.91 9.21 4.77
C VAL A 220 -4.69 9.89 3.66
N THR A 221 -5.72 10.66 4.02
CA THR A 221 -6.56 11.36 3.05
C THR A 221 -5.80 12.42 2.24
N PHE A 222 -6.38 12.82 1.09
CA PHE A 222 -5.81 13.82 0.19
C PHE A 222 -5.45 15.13 0.89
N ASP A 223 -6.28 15.61 1.79
CA ASP A 223 -6.08 16.83 2.57
C ASP A 223 -5.09 16.69 3.74
N ARG A 224 -4.51 15.49 3.91
CA ARG A 224 -3.55 15.14 4.99
C ARG A 224 -4.11 15.16 6.41
N LYS A 225 -5.42 15.36 6.58
CA LYS A 225 -6.02 15.53 7.91
C LYS A 225 -6.42 14.23 8.59
N THR A 226 -6.84 13.22 7.81
CA THR A 226 -7.32 11.95 8.35
C THR A 226 -6.32 10.83 8.08
N LYS A 227 -5.76 10.28 9.14
CA LYS A 227 -5.07 8.99 9.13
C LYS A 227 -6.13 7.89 9.18
N LYS A 228 -6.14 6.99 8.20
CA LYS A 228 -7.07 5.85 8.16
C LYS A 228 -6.58 4.75 9.11
N ASP A 229 -7.44 3.77 9.42
CA ASP A 229 -7.06 2.65 10.30
C ASP A 229 -5.82 1.92 9.80
N SER A 230 -5.69 1.75 8.48
CA SER A 230 -4.50 1.14 7.86
C SER A 230 -3.20 1.91 8.14
N PHE A 231 -3.22 3.24 8.34
CA PHE A 231 -2.04 3.98 8.78
C PHE A 231 -1.55 3.50 10.16
N TYR A 232 -2.48 3.32 11.09
CA TYR A 232 -2.16 2.85 12.46
C TYR A 232 -1.74 1.38 12.48
N LEU A 233 -2.21 0.59 11.52
CA LEU A 233 -1.72 -0.76 11.31
C LEU A 233 -0.23 -0.78 10.98
N TYR A 234 0.22 0.04 10.02
CA TYR A 234 1.65 0.19 9.70
C TYR A 234 2.45 0.76 10.87
N LYS A 235 1.87 1.71 11.63
CA LYS A 235 2.47 2.21 12.86
C LYS A 235 2.69 1.07 13.88
N ALA A 236 1.75 0.12 13.98
CA ALA A 236 1.88 -1.03 14.88
C ALA A 236 3.04 -1.96 14.49
N TRP A 237 3.33 -2.11 13.18
CA TRP A 237 4.42 -2.95 12.67
C TRP A 237 5.78 -2.28 12.71
N TRP A 238 5.85 -0.96 12.44
CA TRP A 238 7.11 -0.30 12.10
C TRP A 238 7.58 0.76 13.10
N SER A 239 6.70 1.25 13.99
CA SER A 239 7.05 2.32 14.91
C SER A 239 7.49 1.78 16.27
N GLU A 240 8.54 2.40 16.83
CA GLU A 240 8.98 2.19 18.22
C GLU A 240 8.22 3.09 19.20
N GLU A 241 7.51 4.13 18.71
CA GLU A 241 6.68 4.99 19.53
C GLU A 241 5.46 4.23 20.05
N ASN A 242 5.36 4.11 21.38
CA ASN A 242 4.24 3.43 22.01
C ASN A 242 2.91 4.10 21.67
N PHE A 243 1.93 3.30 21.27
CA PHE A 243 0.59 3.80 20.99
C PHE A 243 -0.47 2.69 21.10
N VAL A 244 -1.72 3.12 21.12
CA VAL A 244 -2.91 2.27 20.96
C VAL A 244 -3.92 3.01 20.08
N HIS A 245 -4.60 2.29 19.21
CA HIS A 245 -5.61 2.83 18.31
C HIS A 245 -6.79 1.89 18.17
N ILE A 246 -7.99 2.37 18.49
CA ILE A 246 -9.24 1.65 18.25
C ILE A 246 -9.62 1.87 16.78
N CYS A 247 -9.83 0.78 16.04
CA CYS A 247 -10.26 0.82 14.64
C CYS A 247 -11.75 1.14 14.51
N SER A 248 -12.15 1.53 13.29
CA SER A 248 -13.55 1.79 12.94
C SER A 248 -14.24 2.86 13.80
N LYS A 249 -13.50 3.83 14.32
CA LYS A 249 -14.06 4.92 15.13
C LYS A 249 -15.10 5.77 14.39
N ARG A 250 -15.01 5.82 13.06
CA ARG A 250 -15.94 6.56 12.19
C ARG A 250 -17.19 5.77 11.87
N PHE A 251 -17.18 4.45 12.09
CA PHE A 251 -18.33 3.57 11.96
C PHE A 251 -19.16 3.57 13.27
N THR A 252 -19.72 4.71 13.63
CA THR A 252 -20.42 4.91 14.91
C THR A 252 -21.76 4.24 14.97
N ASP A 253 -22.56 4.30 13.88
CA ASP A 253 -23.90 3.73 13.80
C ASP A 253 -23.83 2.25 13.41
N ARG A 254 -24.21 1.37 14.31
CA ARG A 254 -24.11 -0.08 14.15
C ARG A 254 -25.48 -0.74 14.33
N THR A 255 -25.78 -1.72 13.47
CA THR A 255 -27.06 -2.47 13.56
C THR A 255 -26.91 -3.81 14.25
N GLU A 256 -25.70 -4.21 14.59
CA GLU A 256 -25.41 -5.45 15.29
C GLU A 256 -25.68 -5.31 16.79
N SER A 257 -26.15 -6.37 17.43
CA SER A 257 -26.30 -6.46 18.89
C SER A 257 -24.99 -6.75 19.62
N GLU A 258 -23.97 -7.15 18.87
CA GLU A 258 -22.60 -7.37 19.33
C GLU A 258 -21.65 -6.90 18.24
N ILE A 259 -20.62 -6.16 18.59
CA ILE A 259 -19.60 -5.65 17.67
C ILE A 259 -18.23 -6.22 18.00
N GLU A 260 -17.42 -6.37 16.96
CA GLU A 260 -15.98 -6.54 17.12
C GLU A 260 -15.33 -5.16 17.30
N VAL A 261 -14.64 -4.97 18.40
CA VAL A 261 -13.76 -3.82 18.64
C VAL A 261 -12.33 -4.27 18.38
N LYS A 262 -11.79 -3.85 17.25
CA LYS A 262 -10.41 -4.12 16.85
C LYS A 262 -9.51 -2.99 17.33
N VAL A 263 -8.32 -3.34 17.81
CA VAL A 263 -7.34 -2.39 18.31
C VAL A 263 -5.96 -2.68 17.70
N TYR A 264 -5.30 -1.66 17.18
CA TYR A 264 -3.92 -1.72 16.76
C TYR A 264 -3.00 -1.14 17.83
N SER A 265 -1.92 -1.84 18.12
CA SER A 265 -0.90 -1.38 19.08
C SER A 265 0.43 -2.10 18.82
N ASN A 266 1.55 -1.44 19.10
CA ASN A 266 2.86 -2.07 19.17
C ASN A 266 3.21 -2.58 20.58
N GLN A 267 2.25 -2.48 21.54
CA GLN A 267 2.39 -3.02 22.88
C GLN A 267 1.95 -4.49 22.93
N LYS A 268 2.53 -5.26 23.83
CA LYS A 268 2.25 -6.72 23.96
C LYS A 268 0.93 -7.04 24.66
N SER A 269 0.33 -6.08 25.34
CA SER A 269 -0.95 -6.28 26.03
C SER A 269 -1.85 -5.07 25.82
N VAL A 270 -3.13 -5.34 25.58
CA VAL A 270 -4.20 -4.33 25.45
C VAL A 270 -5.35 -4.73 26.34
N ALA A 271 -5.77 -3.81 27.24
CA ALA A 271 -7.00 -3.93 28.01
C ALA A 271 -8.10 -3.07 27.40
N LEU A 272 -9.32 -3.61 27.33
CA LEU A 272 -10.50 -2.91 26.84
C LEU A 272 -11.51 -2.65 27.98
N TYR A 273 -12.03 -1.44 27.98
CA TYR A 273 -13.06 -0.98 28.90
C TYR A 273 -14.29 -0.52 28.11
N VAL A 274 -15.47 -0.80 28.61
CA VAL A 274 -16.74 -0.33 28.08
C VAL A 274 -17.52 0.37 29.19
N ASN A 275 -17.89 1.62 28.98
CA ASN A 275 -18.57 2.47 29.96
C ASN A 275 -17.84 2.49 31.33
N GLY A 276 -16.52 2.46 31.30
CA GLY A 276 -15.66 2.46 32.50
C GLY A 276 -15.33 1.09 33.09
N GLU A 277 -16.06 0.04 32.71
CA GLU A 277 -15.83 -1.33 33.21
C GLU A 277 -14.90 -2.12 32.30
N LYS A 278 -13.93 -2.84 32.91
CA LYS A 278 -12.97 -3.68 32.15
C LYS A 278 -13.71 -4.92 31.62
N VAL A 279 -13.74 -5.05 30.28
CA VAL A 279 -14.39 -6.20 29.60
C VAL A 279 -13.41 -7.29 29.20
N GLY A 280 -12.12 -6.97 29.12
CA GLY A 280 -11.10 -7.96 28.82
C GLY A 280 -9.70 -7.38 28.68
N GLU A 281 -8.73 -8.30 28.60
CA GLU A 281 -7.33 -8.00 28.29
C GLU A 281 -6.80 -9.11 27.39
N GLN A 282 -6.05 -8.74 26.38
CA GLN A 282 -5.42 -9.68 25.45
C GLN A 282 -3.91 -9.42 25.38
N THR A 283 -3.17 -10.50 25.30
CA THR A 283 -1.72 -10.47 25.00
C THR A 283 -1.51 -10.97 23.59
N GLY A 284 -0.70 -10.26 22.82
CA GLY A 284 -0.47 -10.58 21.41
C GLY A 284 0.45 -9.57 20.77
N GLU A 285 0.37 -9.46 19.45
CA GLU A 285 1.17 -8.52 18.65
C GLU A 285 0.27 -7.81 17.64
N HIS A 286 0.41 -6.51 17.55
CA HIS A 286 -0.11 -5.59 16.55
C HIS A 286 -1.63 -5.47 16.45
N VAL A 287 -2.39 -6.60 16.48
CA VAL A 287 -3.84 -6.62 16.27
C VAL A 287 -4.52 -7.37 17.40
N PHE A 288 -5.41 -6.69 18.10
CA PHE A 288 -6.19 -7.21 19.21
C PHE A 288 -7.67 -7.08 18.88
N SER A 289 -8.50 -8.06 19.26
CA SER A 289 -9.91 -8.09 18.87
C SER A 289 -10.78 -8.53 20.05
N PHE A 290 -11.79 -7.72 20.36
CA PHE A 290 -12.72 -7.94 21.48
C PHE A 290 -14.16 -7.99 21.00
N ARG A 291 -14.96 -8.89 21.55
CA ARG A 291 -16.40 -8.94 21.33
C ARG A 291 -17.09 -8.12 22.40
N VAL A 292 -17.92 -7.17 21.98
CA VAL A 292 -18.60 -6.22 22.88
C VAL A 292 -20.08 -6.17 22.56
N PRO A 293 -20.98 -6.46 23.54
CA PRO A 293 -22.42 -6.24 23.37
C PRO A 293 -22.73 -4.76 23.08
N LEU A 294 -23.64 -4.53 22.16
CA LEU A 294 -24.08 -3.17 21.76
C LEU A 294 -25.60 -3.07 21.85
N THR A 295 -26.10 -2.57 22.99
CA THR A 295 -27.55 -2.43 23.26
C THR A 295 -28.03 -0.99 23.31
N GLY A 296 -27.16 -0.04 23.03
CA GLY A 296 -27.45 1.40 23.05
C GLY A 296 -26.20 2.17 22.66
N GLU A 297 -25.93 3.28 23.31
CA GLU A 297 -24.68 4.01 23.15
C GLU A 297 -23.65 3.51 24.17
N ILE A 298 -22.44 3.25 23.71
CA ILE A 298 -21.32 2.82 24.54
C ILE A 298 -20.09 3.67 24.27
N GLU A 299 -19.31 3.93 25.32
CA GLU A 299 -17.97 4.45 25.23
C GLU A 299 -16.99 3.29 25.41
N VAL A 300 -16.05 3.17 24.49
CA VAL A 300 -15.00 2.15 24.53
C VAL A 300 -13.65 2.84 24.75
N ARG A 301 -12.85 2.31 25.69
CA ARG A 301 -11.50 2.78 25.96
C ARG A 301 -10.50 1.61 25.90
N ALA A 302 -9.52 1.71 25.03
CA ALA A 302 -8.39 0.79 24.97
C ALA A 302 -7.20 1.37 25.74
N VAL A 303 -6.50 0.51 26.47
CA VAL A 303 -5.31 0.86 27.27
C VAL A 303 -4.19 -0.12 26.93
N ALA A 304 -3.01 0.41 26.59
CA ALA A 304 -1.81 -0.37 26.28
C ALA A 304 -0.58 0.35 26.89
N GLY A 305 -0.04 -0.18 27.98
CA GLY A 305 0.95 0.54 28.79
C GLY A 305 0.39 1.89 29.27
N ASP A 306 1.12 2.97 29.01
CA ASP A 306 0.70 4.33 29.35
C ASP A 306 -0.16 5.01 28.28
N CYS A 307 -0.45 4.31 27.17
CA CYS A 307 -1.24 4.83 26.06
C CYS A 307 -2.71 4.49 26.21
N THR A 308 -3.56 5.44 25.87
CA THR A 308 -5.02 5.25 25.86
C THR A 308 -5.63 5.79 24.58
N ASP A 309 -6.73 5.16 24.16
CA ASP A 309 -7.55 5.62 23.05
C ASP A 309 -9.02 5.35 23.33
N THR A 310 -9.91 6.20 22.80
CA THR A 310 -11.35 6.12 23.04
C THR A 310 -12.14 6.17 21.74
N ALA A 311 -13.30 5.52 21.74
CA ALA A 311 -14.27 5.56 20.67
C ALA A 311 -15.68 5.42 21.23
N SER A 312 -16.70 5.91 20.51
CA SER A 312 -18.09 5.73 20.86
C SER A 312 -18.81 5.02 19.73
N PHE A 313 -19.68 4.06 20.08
CA PHE A 313 -20.52 3.32 19.16
C PHE A 313 -21.95 3.34 19.67
N ARG A 314 -22.92 3.35 18.75
CA ARG A 314 -24.33 3.29 19.12
C ARG A 314 -25.09 2.27 18.29
N HIS A 315 -26.00 1.56 18.93
CA HIS A 315 -26.94 0.69 18.24
C HIS A 315 -28.01 1.53 17.54
N VAL A 316 -28.30 1.20 16.29
CA VAL A 316 -29.38 1.80 15.50
C VAL A 316 -30.16 0.69 14.81
N ASP A 317 -31.48 0.88 14.68
CA ASP A 317 -32.37 -0.13 14.09
C ASP A 317 -32.22 -0.25 12.57
N THR A 318 -31.74 0.83 11.91
CA THR A 318 -31.57 0.86 10.46
C THR A 318 -30.16 1.30 10.09
N PRO A 319 -29.54 0.65 9.08
CA PRO A 319 -28.21 1.03 8.62
C PRO A 319 -28.16 2.47 8.14
N ASN A 320 -27.08 3.17 8.50
CA ASN A 320 -26.82 4.51 8.00
C ASN A 320 -26.49 4.43 6.49
N PRO A 321 -27.30 5.02 5.59
CA PRO A 321 -27.11 4.89 4.15
C PRO A 321 -25.84 5.60 3.65
N SER A 322 -25.31 6.57 4.39
CA SER A 322 -24.08 7.30 4.01
C SER A 322 -22.82 6.42 4.08
N TYR A 323 -22.89 5.28 4.77
CA TYR A 323 -21.75 4.35 4.86
C TYR A 323 -21.57 3.46 3.62
N LYS A 324 -22.50 3.52 2.68
CA LYS A 324 -22.43 2.69 1.47
C LYS A 324 -21.94 3.48 0.27
N LEU A 325 -21.07 2.85 -0.51
CA LEU A 325 -20.62 3.38 -1.78
C LEU A 325 -21.82 3.60 -2.72
N VAL A 326 -21.97 4.84 -3.17
CA VAL A 326 -22.87 5.17 -4.28
C VAL A 326 -22.06 5.04 -5.57
N LYS A 327 -22.28 3.95 -6.29
CA LYS A 327 -21.59 3.73 -7.58
C LYS A 327 -21.98 4.81 -8.57
N THR A 328 -20.98 5.49 -9.11
CA THR A 328 -21.19 6.42 -10.22
C THR A 328 -21.57 5.66 -11.50
N LYS A 329 -22.31 6.31 -12.39
CA LYS A 329 -22.72 5.73 -13.68
C LYS A 329 -21.66 5.90 -14.76
N SER A 330 -20.47 6.30 -14.42
CA SER A 330 -19.39 6.51 -15.39
C SER A 330 -19.00 5.21 -16.08
N LYS A 331 -18.72 5.31 -17.39
CA LYS A 331 -18.33 4.19 -18.25
C LYS A 331 -16.82 4.08 -18.47
N SER A 332 -16.05 5.03 -17.95
CA SER A 332 -14.62 5.06 -18.21
C SER A 332 -13.86 4.49 -17.02
N ALA A 333 -13.38 3.27 -17.15
CA ALA A 333 -12.26 2.79 -16.38
C ALA A 333 -11.00 3.15 -17.17
N ASN A 334 -10.42 4.29 -16.93
CA ASN A 334 -9.16 4.66 -17.55
C ASN A 334 -8.02 4.21 -16.67
N TRP A 335 -7.20 3.39 -17.26
CA TRP A 335 -5.95 2.93 -16.70
C TRP A 335 -4.84 3.87 -17.14
N VAL A 336 -4.30 4.59 -16.25
CA VAL A 336 -3.01 5.23 -16.41
C VAL A 336 -2.17 4.92 -15.19
#